data_0384fe587a1b594c91743fa6144c2455
#
_entry.id   0384fe587a1b594c91743fa6144c2455
#
_cell.length_a   1.000
_cell.length_b   1.000
_cell.length_c   1.000
_cell.angle_alpha   90.00
_cell.angle_beta   90.00
_cell.angle_gamma   90.00
#
_symmetry.space_group_name_H-M   'P 1'
#
loop_
_entity.id
_entity.type
_entity.pdbx_description
1 polymer ?
#
loop_
_entity_poly.entity_id
_entity_poly.type
_entity_poly.pdbx_seq_one_letter_code
_entity_poly.pdbx_strand_id
1 'polypeptide(L)'
;MMSKENFEKQIRKRMNELEKINAHGVFKELKGKITGFDYDTKSLTMTYEATKFHENAFGIMFGGSIVGMFDITFGTLTAGLGDYSVAPTVQLSTTFLKGIPIGAIVRIEAEAVSAGKTIMNF
;
A
#
# COMPACT_ATOMS: atom_id res chain seq x y z
N MET A 1 -18.87 8.40 -1.94
CA MET A 1 -17.96 7.25 -2.17
C MET A 1 -18.27 6.59 -3.51
N MET A 2 -17.28 6.05 -4.16
CA MET A 2 -17.40 5.40 -5.46
C MET A 2 -18.25 4.10 -5.37
N SER A 3 -18.95 3.75 -6.46
CA SER A 3 -19.70 2.49 -6.54
C SER A 3 -18.75 1.29 -6.56
N LYS A 4 -19.29 0.11 -6.24
CA LYS A 4 -18.52 -1.15 -6.28
C LYS A 4 -17.88 -1.38 -7.66
N GLU A 5 -18.65 -1.17 -8.73
CA GLU A 5 -18.15 -1.33 -10.10
C GLU A 5 -16.98 -0.40 -10.40
N ASN A 6 -17.10 0.86 -10.03
CA ASN A 6 -16.02 1.84 -10.23
C ASN A 6 -14.81 1.56 -9.37
N PHE A 7 -15.02 1.14 -8.12
CA PHE A 7 -13.93 0.73 -7.23
C PHE A 7 -13.11 -0.41 -7.86
N GLU A 8 -13.78 -1.48 -8.25
CA GLU A 8 -13.11 -2.63 -8.86
C GLU A 8 -12.39 -2.25 -10.16
N LYS A 9 -13.01 -1.41 -10.96
CA LYS A 9 -12.41 -0.91 -12.20
C LYS A 9 -11.12 -0.12 -11.93
N GLN A 10 -11.14 0.77 -10.94
CA GLN A 10 -9.97 1.57 -10.57
C GLN A 10 -8.84 0.71 -10.02
N ILE A 11 -9.16 -0.28 -9.18
CA ILE A 11 -8.14 -1.19 -8.65
C ILE A 11 -7.53 -2.03 -9.78
N ARG A 12 -8.33 -2.57 -10.69
CA ARG A 12 -7.82 -3.35 -11.84
C ARG A 12 -6.96 -2.50 -12.75
N LYS A 13 -7.34 -1.25 -12.96
CA LYS A 13 -6.52 -0.29 -13.71
C LYS A 13 -5.16 -0.10 -13.05
N ARG A 14 -5.14 0.07 -11.73
CA ARG A 14 -3.89 0.21 -10.96
C ARG A 14 -3.04 -1.07 -11.07
N MET A 15 -3.65 -2.23 -10.99
CA MET A 15 -2.95 -3.51 -11.17
C MET A 15 -2.23 -3.58 -12.52
N ASN A 16 -2.90 -3.12 -13.59
CA ASN A 16 -2.31 -3.10 -14.93
C ASN A 16 -1.20 -2.08 -15.10
N GLU A 17 -1.20 -1.03 -14.28
CA GLU A 17 -0.22 0.05 -14.32
C GLU A 17 0.97 -0.18 -13.38
N LEU A 18 0.90 -1.17 -12.48
CA LEU A 18 1.91 -1.35 -11.43
C LEU A 18 3.32 -1.56 -11.96
N GLU A 19 3.48 -2.29 -13.04
CA GLU A 19 4.79 -2.51 -13.63
C GLU A 19 5.45 -1.18 -14.02
N LYS A 20 4.68 -0.29 -14.63
CA LYS A 20 5.14 1.04 -15.01
C LYS A 20 5.40 1.92 -13.78
N ILE A 21 4.51 1.88 -12.79
CA ILE A 21 4.65 2.62 -11.53
C ILE A 21 5.91 2.14 -10.80
N ASN A 22 6.12 0.82 -10.71
CA ASN A 22 7.25 0.22 -10.03
C ASN A 22 8.58 0.34 -10.80
N ALA A 23 8.62 1.06 -11.91
CA ALA A 23 9.84 1.33 -12.64
C ALA A 23 10.61 2.55 -12.12
N HIS A 24 10.04 3.33 -11.21
CA HIS A 24 10.60 4.60 -10.77
C HIS A 24 10.61 4.78 -9.25
N GLY A 25 11.65 5.47 -8.76
CA GLY A 25 11.74 5.95 -7.39
C GLY A 25 11.60 4.87 -6.32
N VAL A 26 10.95 5.21 -5.22
CA VAL A 26 10.76 4.30 -4.09
C VAL A 26 9.87 3.09 -4.47
N PHE A 27 8.95 3.26 -5.40
CA PHE A 27 8.13 2.15 -5.89
C PHE A 27 8.96 1.06 -6.55
N LYS A 28 10.03 1.43 -7.26
CA LYS A 28 10.98 0.49 -7.86
C LYS A 28 11.67 -0.37 -6.80
N GLU A 29 11.98 0.22 -5.66
CA GLU A 29 12.69 -0.46 -4.58
C GLU A 29 11.77 -1.35 -3.73
N LEU A 30 10.51 -0.96 -3.57
CA LEU A 30 9.55 -1.71 -2.77
C LEU A 30 8.77 -2.76 -3.56
N LYS A 31 8.46 -2.49 -4.83
CA LYS A 31 7.82 -3.42 -5.79
C LYS A 31 6.58 -4.14 -5.26
N GLY A 32 5.63 -3.36 -4.77
CA GLY A 32 4.37 -3.91 -4.25
C GLY A 32 3.50 -4.52 -5.34
N LYS A 33 2.74 -5.55 -4.97
CA LYS A 33 1.75 -6.19 -5.83
C LYS A 33 0.40 -6.17 -5.14
N ILE A 34 -0.66 -5.86 -5.89
CA ILE A 34 -2.03 -5.96 -5.38
C ILE A 34 -2.45 -7.42 -5.48
N THR A 35 -2.74 -8.04 -4.34
CA THR A 35 -3.12 -9.45 -4.26
C THR A 35 -4.55 -9.69 -3.84
N GLY A 36 -5.27 -8.66 -3.42
CA GLY A 36 -6.68 -8.76 -3.07
C GLY A 36 -7.32 -7.41 -2.83
N PHE A 37 -8.63 -7.37 -2.95
CA PHE A 37 -9.43 -6.19 -2.64
C PHE A 37 -10.87 -6.59 -2.42
N ASP A 38 -11.58 -5.81 -1.61
CA ASP A 38 -12.99 -6.04 -1.31
C ASP A 38 -13.68 -4.69 -1.10
N TYR A 39 -14.66 -4.41 -1.94
CA TYR A 39 -15.43 -3.17 -1.85
C TYR A 39 -16.27 -3.11 -0.58
N ASP A 40 -16.90 -4.23 -0.19
CA ASP A 40 -17.82 -4.25 0.93
C ASP A 40 -17.12 -3.89 2.25
N THR A 41 -15.89 -4.37 2.43
CA THR A 41 -15.06 -4.02 3.58
C THR A 41 -14.18 -2.80 3.36
N LYS A 42 -14.18 -2.23 2.13
CA LYS A 42 -13.29 -1.11 1.74
C LYS A 42 -11.83 -1.44 2.04
N SER A 43 -11.41 -2.63 1.60
CA SER A 43 -10.07 -3.13 1.88
C SER A 43 -9.28 -3.44 0.62
N LEU A 44 -7.96 -3.44 0.79
CA LEU A 44 -7.01 -3.79 -0.25
C LEU A 44 -5.82 -4.48 0.42
N THR A 45 -5.34 -5.54 -0.23
CA THR A 45 -4.16 -6.26 0.21
C THR A 45 -3.05 -6.10 -0.81
N MET A 46 -1.87 -5.76 -0.33
CA MET A 46 -0.65 -5.75 -1.14
C MET A 46 0.41 -6.64 -0.51
N THR A 47 1.25 -7.22 -1.35
CA THR A 47 2.40 -8.02 -0.92
C THR A 47 3.69 -7.40 -1.43
N TYR A 48 4.72 -7.53 -0.60
CA TYR A 48 6.05 -7.02 -0.86
C TYR A 48 7.06 -8.07 -0.44
N GLU A 49 8.22 -8.08 -1.05
CA GLU A 49 9.32 -8.94 -0.62
C GLU A 49 10.34 -8.13 0.18
N ALA A 50 10.73 -8.63 1.35
CA ALA A 50 11.82 -8.03 2.12
C ALA A 50 13.15 -8.44 1.51
N THR A 51 13.71 -7.58 0.65
CA THR A 51 14.95 -7.85 -0.07
C THR A 51 16.16 -7.32 0.69
N LYS A 52 17.36 -7.71 0.25
CA LYS A 52 18.63 -7.22 0.77
C LYS A 52 18.73 -5.69 0.77
N PHE A 53 18.12 -5.03 -0.19
CA PHE A 53 18.06 -3.57 -0.26
C PHE A 53 17.42 -2.95 0.99
N HIS A 54 16.47 -3.65 1.60
CA HIS A 54 15.74 -3.18 2.78
C HIS A 54 16.42 -3.52 4.10
N GLU A 55 17.58 -4.18 4.06
CA GLU A 55 18.27 -4.64 5.26
C GLU A 55 18.84 -3.46 6.06
N ASN A 56 18.63 -3.48 7.37
CA ASN A 56 19.26 -2.52 8.28
C ASN A 56 20.58 -3.07 8.83
N ALA A 57 21.22 -2.31 9.74
CA ALA A 57 22.50 -2.70 10.32
C ALA A 57 22.45 -4.01 11.14
N PHE A 58 21.26 -4.50 11.49
CA PHE A 58 21.05 -5.70 12.30
C PHE A 58 20.66 -6.93 11.48
N GLY A 59 20.67 -6.82 10.15
CA GLY A 59 20.34 -7.95 9.27
C GLY A 59 18.85 -8.24 9.12
N ILE A 60 17.99 -7.33 9.53
CA ILE A 60 16.54 -7.44 9.38
C ILE A 60 16.02 -6.25 8.57
N MET A 61 14.74 -6.30 8.20
CA MET A 61 14.15 -5.25 7.40
C MET A 61 14.13 -3.91 8.13
N PHE A 62 14.59 -2.86 7.44
CA PHE A 62 14.54 -1.50 7.96
C PHE A 62 13.10 -1.03 8.17
N GLY A 63 12.82 -0.51 9.38
CA GLY A 63 11.46 -0.06 9.73
C GLY A 63 10.89 0.99 8.79
N GLY A 64 11.71 1.90 8.29
CA GLY A 64 11.29 2.90 7.32
C GLY A 64 10.74 2.30 6.02
N SER A 65 11.29 1.17 5.58
CA SER A 65 10.78 0.45 4.40
C SER A 65 9.38 -0.11 4.67
N ILE A 66 9.14 -0.63 5.88
CA ILE A 66 7.83 -1.13 6.28
C ILE A 66 6.80 0.00 6.26
N VAL A 67 7.15 1.16 6.83
CA VAL A 67 6.29 2.35 6.81
C VAL A 67 6.00 2.77 5.38
N GLY A 68 6.98 2.74 4.49
CA GLY A 68 6.80 3.02 3.07
C GLY A 68 5.82 2.06 2.41
N MET A 69 5.87 0.79 2.73
CA MET A 69 4.93 -0.21 2.23
C MET A 69 3.50 0.06 2.70
N PHE A 70 3.32 0.45 3.97
CA PHE A 70 2.01 0.89 4.47
C PHE A 70 1.49 2.10 3.70
N ASP A 71 2.34 3.09 3.51
CA ASP A 71 1.97 4.32 2.80
C ASP A 71 1.51 4.04 1.37
N ILE A 72 2.24 3.19 0.65
CA ILE A 72 1.87 2.78 -0.72
C ILE A 72 0.55 2.02 -0.73
N THR A 73 0.34 1.12 0.23
CA THR A 73 -0.89 0.32 0.31
C THR A 73 -2.10 1.22 0.58
N PHE A 74 -1.99 2.16 1.52
CA PHE A 74 -3.06 3.12 1.81
C PHE A 74 -3.34 4.03 0.62
N GLY A 75 -2.30 4.53 -0.04
CA GLY A 75 -2.45 5.37 -1.23
C GLY A 75 -3.13 4.64 -2.39
N THR A 76 -2.84 3.36 -2.54
CA THR A 76 -3.46 2.53 -3.59
C THR A 76 -4.94 2.31 -3.30
N LEU A 77 -5.31 2.03 -2.05
CA LEU A 77 -6.71 1.91 -1.65
C LEU A 77 -7.46 3.23 -1.85
N THR A 78 -6.83 4.34 -1.46
CA THR A 78 -7.40 5.69 -1.65
C THR A 78 -7.74 5.94 -3.13
N ALA A 79 -6.84 5.59 -4.04
CA ALA A 79 -7.06 5.75 -5.47
C ALA A 79 -8.25 4.93 -5.98
N GLY A 80 -8.53 3.78 -5.34
CA GLY A 80 -9.69 2.94 -5.67
C GLY A 80 -11.01 3.49 -5.15
N LEU A 81 -10.98 4.22 -4.02
CA LEU A 81 -12.19 4.66 -3.33
C LEU A 81 -12.74 6.00 -3.79
N GLY A 82 -12.04 6.74 -4.64
CA GLY A 82 -12.51 8.04 -5.10
C GLY A 82 -11.73 8.59 -6.29
N ASP A 83 -12.09 9.79 -6.74
CA ASP A 83 -11.43 10.48 -7.85
C ASP A 83 -10.25 11.31 -7.34
N TYR A 84 -9.35 10.64 -6.62
CA TYR A 84 -8.16 11.28 -6.06
C TYR A 84 -7.00 11.18 -7.06
N SER A 85 -6.66 12.27 -7.71
CA SER A 85 -5.47 12.30 -8.59
C SER A 85 -4.20 12.25 -7.76
N VAL A 86 -4.21 12.94 -6.61
CA VAL A 86 -3.13 12.93 -5.62
C VAL A 86 -3.76 12.99 -4.23
N ALA A 87 -3.34 12.09 -3.36
CA ALA A 87 -3.79 12.06 -1.96
C ALA A 87 -2.56 11.92 -1.05
N PRO A 88 -1.88 13.03 -0.74
CA PRO A 88 -0.68 12.96 0.10
C PRO A 88 -1.03 12.55 1.53
N THR A 89 -0.13 11.77 2.13
CA THR A 89 -0.26 11.35 3.52
C THR A 89 -0.10 12.55 4.45
N VAL A 90 -1.09 12.75 5.32
CA VAL A 90 -1.04 13.81 6.32
C VAL A 90 -0.36 13.32 7.60
N GLN A 91 -0.71 12.12 8.04
CA GLN A 91 -0.14 11.51 9.24
C GLN A 91 -0.13 9.99 9.11
N LEU A 92 0.93 9.37 9.58
CA LEU A 92 1.04 7.92 9.68
C LEU A 92 1.69 7.55 11.00
N SER A 93 1.05 6.65 11.75
CA SER A 93 1.54 6.17 13.04
C SER A 93 1.72 4.66 12.98
N THR A 94 2.87 4.16 13.46
CA THR A 94 3.20 2.74 13.37
C THR A 94 3.87 2.28 14.65
N THR A 95 3.52 1.08 15.09
CA THR A 95 4.17 0.39 16.21
C THR A 95 4.82 -0.89 15.70
N PHE A 96 6.12 -1.04 15.93
CA PHE A 96 6.85 -2.24 15.55
C PHE A 96 6.91 -3.21 16.72
N LEU A 97 6.32 -4.38 16.53
CA LEU A 97 6.25 -5.41 17.57
C LEU A 97 7.32 -6.48 17.38
N LYS A 98 7.78 -6.69 16.14
CA LYS A 98 8.68 -7.79 15.80
C LYS A 98 9.44 -7.44 14.53
N GLY A 99 10.70 -7.85 14.44
CA GLY A 99 11.51 -7.69 13.24
C GLY A 99 11.03 -8.59 12.10
N ILE A 100 11.22 -8.14 10.86
CA ILE A 100 10.91 -8.91 9.66
C ILE A 100 12.23 -9.37 9.05
N PRO A 101 12.45 -10.70 8.89
CA PRO A 101 13.67 -11.19 8.28
C PRO A 101 13.72 -10.91 6.79
N ILE A 102 14.93 -10.72 6.27
CA ILE A 102 15.15 -10.59 4.82
C ILE A 102 14.74 -11.91 4.15
N GLY A 103 14.07 -11.81 3.01
CA GLY A 103 13.51 -12.96 2.29
C GLY A 103 12.04 -13.23 2.61
N ALA A 104 11.50 -12.61 3.65
CA ALA A 104 10.09 -12.77 4.00
C ALA A 104 9.17 -12.06 2.99
N ILE A 105 7.98 -12.60 2.82
CA ILE A 105 6.92 -11.92 2.09
C ILE A 105 6.11 -11.11 3.10
N VAL A 106 6.02 -9.81 2.87
CA VAL A 106 5.27 -8.88 3.72
C VAL A 106 3.90 -8.68 3.09
N ARG A 107 2.86 -9.07 3.82
CA ARG A 107 1.47 -8.89 3.39
C ARG A 107 0.85 -7.78 4.22
N ILE A 108 0.33 -6.76 3.54
CA ILE A 108 -0.33 -5.63 4.19
C ILE A 108 -1.77 -5.57 3.70
N GLU A 109 -2.69 -5.59 4.65
CA GLU A 109 -4.10 -5.37 4.39
C GLU A 109 -4.49 -4.01 4.95
N ALA A 110 -5.02 -3.16 4.08
CA ALA A 110 -5.51 -1.84 4.45
C ALA A 110 -7.04 -1.85 4.39
N GLU A 111 -7.66 -1.25 5.38
CA GLU A 111 -9.10 -1.06 5.42
C GLU A 111 -9.39 0.40 5.71
N ALA A 112 -10.24 1.02 4.89
CA ALA A 112 -10.67 2.39 5.13
C ALA A 112 -11.76 2.39 6.20
N VAL A 113 -11.50 3.02 7.34
CA VAL A 113 -12.48 3.13 8.43
C VAL A 113 -13.37 4.35 8.27
N SER A 114 -12.91 5.35 7.51
CA SER A 114 -13.68 6.54 7.20
C SER A 114 -13.15 7.16 5.92
N ALA A 115 -14.03 7.52 5.00
CA ALA A 115 -13.68 8.13 3.74
C ALA A 115 -14.52 9.38 3.51
N GLY A 116 -13.95 10.54 3.77
CA GLY A 116 -14.56 11.84 3.55
C GLY A 116 -14.08 12.48 2.24
N LYS A 117 -14.61 13.67 1.93
CA LYS A 117 -14.18 14.43 0.76
C LYS A 117 -12.77 14.99 0.93
N THR A 118 -12.36 15.26 2.14
CA THR A 118 -11.08 15.93 2.47
C THR A 118 -10.10 14.98 3.13
N ILE A 119 -10.55 14.13 4.04
CA ILE A 119 -9.70 13.23 4.83
C ILE A 119 -10.23 11.79 4.75
N MET A 120 -9.30 10.86 4.61
CA MET A 120 -9.59 9.43 4.66
C MET A 120 -8.74 8.79 5.76
N ASN A 121 -9.35 7.93 6.56
CA ASN A 121 -8.68 7.19 7.65
C ASN A 121 -8.69 5.68 7.38
N PHE A 122 -7.62 5.03 7.82
CA PHE A 122 -7.42 3.59 7.65
C PHE A 122 -7.18 2.91 8.97
#